data_275a5354a5d1377155a98003f54b886a
#
_entry.id   275a5354a5d1377155a98003f54b886a
#
_cell.length_a   1.000
_cell.length_b   1.000
_cell.length_c   1.000
_cell.angle_alpha   90.00
_cell.angle_beta   90.00
_cell.angle_gamma   90.00
#
_symmetry.space_group_name_H-M   'P 1'
#
loop_
_entity.id
_entity.type
_entity.pdbx_description
1 polymer ?
#
loop_
_entity_poly.entity_id
_entity_poly.type
_entity_poly.pdbx_seq_one_letter_code
_entity_poly.pdbx_strand_id
1 'polypeptide(L)'
;EDGILGHKAGDEFDIHVTFPERYRSKELAGKAVVFKVKLHDVCVRQLPSMNSDFAKKVGGVDTMEEFREKVRKQLYDGRGALNHAKDQVRAKLADAAEGELPSVLVESTYQQEMQNVQQQLQMQRMTLNSYLSQIHETRESFTAKLHAGAEKNTRARMALLQIAQQENLVPTDEEIDKMIAERAERTKKTVEEIREKTNIPALKRAEAIRRAADWVIERSTIEEK
;
A
#
# COMPACT_ATOMS: atom_id res chain seq x y z
N GLU A 1 -8.53 27.13 18.07
CA GLU A 1 -9.29 26.16 18.87
C GLU A 1 -9.08 26.38 20.38
N ASP A 2 -7.87 26.79 20.79
CA ASP A 2 -7.53 27.02 22.20
C ASP A 2 -8.39 28.08 22.89
N GLY A 3 -8.85 29.10 22.12
CA GLY A 3 -9.74 30.15 22.64
C GLY A 3 -11.16 29.68 23.00
N ILE A 4 -11.53 28.41 22.71
CA ILE A 4 -12.84 27.83 23.06
C ILE A 4 -12.75 27.05 24.39
N LEU A 5 -11.53 26.66 24.79
CA LEU A 5 -11.34 25.87 26.00
C LEU A 5 -11.78 26.61 27.28
N GLY A 6 -12.56 25.94 28.08
CA GLY A 6 -13.07 26.46 29.37
C GLY A 6 -14.44 27.13 29.28
N HIS A 7 -14.98 27.36 28.09
CA HIS A 7 -16.32 27.91 27.90
C HIS A 7 -17.41 26.84 27.95
N LYS A 8 -18.63 27.24 28.30
CA LYS A 8 -19.80 26.35 28.43
C LYS A 8 -20.80 26.57 27.32
N ALA A 9 -21.67 25.60 27.10
CA ALA A 9 -22.80 25.76 26.19
C ALA A 9 -23.64 26.97 26.56
N GLY A 10 -23.92 27.84 25.60
CA GLY A 10 -24.62 29.10 25.76
C GLY A 10 -23.72 30.34 25.88
N ASP A 11 -22.41 30.17 26.10
CA ASP A 11 -21.49 31.29 26.19
C ASP A 11 -21.32 32.03 24.87
N GLU A 12 -21.23 33.36 24.94
CA GLU A 12 -20.86 34.21 23.80
C GLU A 12 -19.57 34.97 24.20
N PHE A 13 -18.54 34.85 23.36
CA PHE A 13 -17.23 35.45 23.61
C PHE A 13 -16.48 35.77 22.33
N ASP A 14 -15.50 36.64 22.45
CA ASP A 14 -14.67 37.06 21.33
C ASP A 14 -13.30 36.36 21.39
N ILE A 15 -12.87 35.75 20.27
CA ILE A 15 -11.54 35.16 20.12
C ILE A 15 -10.70 36.05 19.23
N HIS A 16 -9.62 36.58 19.77
CA HIS A 16 -8.63 37.37 19.05
C HIS A 16 -7.54 36.48 18.48
N VAL A 17 -7.39 36.41 17.18
CA VAL A 17 -6.34 35.64 16.50
C VAL A 17 -5.70 36.41 15.37
N THR A 18 -4.43 36.13 15.10
CA THR A 18 -3.73 36.67 13.94
C THR A 18 -3.49 35.55 12.95
N PHE A 19 -3.89 35.73 11.70
CA PHE A 19 -3.63 34.74 10.66
C PHE A 19 -2.13 34.64 10.36
N PRO A 20 -1.61 33.44 10.12
CA PRO A 20 -0.21 33.24 9.71
C PRO A 20 0.11 34.05 8.43
N GLU A 21 1.35 34.53 8.30
CA GLU A 21 1.80 35.23 7.09
C GLU A 21 1.66 34.42 5.81
N ARG A 22 1.77 33.07 5.91
CA ARG A 22 1.58 32.11 4.81
C ARG A 22 0.18 31.48 4.81
N TYR A 23 -0.86 32.31 4.92
CA TYR A 23 -2.23 31.83 4.85
C TYR A 23 -2.72 31.70 3.42
N ARG A 24 -3.61 30.75 3.14
CA ARG A 24 -4.14 30.44 1.79
C ARG A 24 -4.81 31.65 1.11
N SER A 25 -5.48 32.51 1.88
CA SER A 25 -6.04 33.75 1.39
C SER A 25 -5.04 34.90 1.65
N LYS A 26 -4.54 35.49 0.58
CA LYS A 26 -3.61 36.64 0.66
C LYS A 26 -4.24 37.87 1.34
N GLU A 27 -5.56 37.97 1.32
CA GLU A 27 -6.29 39.08 1.94
C GLU A 27 -6.33 38.97 3.46
N LEU A 28 -6.22 37.79 4.01
CA LEU A 28 -6.27 37.52 5.45
C LEU A 28 -4.88 37.24 6.05
N ALA A 29 -3.87 36.96 5.24
CA ALA A 29 -2.52 36.67 5.70
C ALA A 29 -1.96 37.82 6.56
N GLY A 30 -1.45 37.51 7.74
CA GLY A 30 -0.87 38.45 8.69
C GLY A 30 -1.86 39.37 9.40
N LYS A 31 -3.18 39.31 9.11
CA LYS A 31 -4.17 40.17 9.73
C LYS A 31 -4.66 39.65 11.07
N ALA A 32 -4.78 40.57 12.04
CA ALA A 32 -5.48 40.28 13.28
C ALA A 32 -6.99 40.38 13.06
N VAL A 33 -7.72 39.38 13.54
CA VAL A 33 -9.18 39.29 13.43
C VAL A 33 -9.80 38.90 14.75
N VAL A 34 -11.04 39.26 14.94
CA VAL A 34 -11.84 38.92 16.11
C VAL A 34 -12.98 38.03 15.65
N PHE A 35 -13.02 36.80 16.16
CA PHE A 35 -14.14 35.88 15.94
C PHE A 35 -15.15 36.04 17.07
N LYS A 36 -16.35 36.46 16.76
CA LYS A 36 -17.47 36.41 17.70
C LYS A 36 -18.05 35.00 17.70
N VAL A 37 -17.86 34.31 18.79
CA VAL A 37 -18.24 32.88 18.95
C VAL A 37 -19.43 32.78 19.87
N LYS A 38 -20.44 32.03 19.44
CA LYS A 38 -21.53 31.56 20.29
C LYS A 38 -21.47 30.04 20.39
N LEU A 39 -21.20 29.54 21.55
CA LEU A 39 -21.06 28.11 21.80
C LEU A 39 -22.44 27.50 22.06
N HIS A 40 -23.01 26.78 21.08
CA HIS A 40 -24.34 26.21 21.20
C HIS A 40 -24.38 24.98 22.10
N ASP A 41 -23.46 24.05 21.87
CA ASP A 41 -23.39 22.77 22.58
C ASP A 41 -21.96 22.32 22.83
N VAL A 42 -21.78 21.62 23.93
CA VAL A 42 -20.53 20.92 24.27
C VAL A 42 -20.83 19.44 24.37
N CYS A 43 -20.41 18.66 23.38
CA CYS A 43 -20.62 17.23 23.34
C CYS A 43 -19.40 16.47 23.84
N VAL A 44 -19.61 15.59 24.79
CA VAL A 44 -18.59 14.64 25.24
C VAL A 44 -18.75 13.33 24.50
N ARG A 45 -17.68 12.90 23.81
CA ARG A 45 -17.69 11.61 23.12
C ARG A 45 -17.59 10.48 24.14
N GLN A 46 -18.70 9.79 24.39
CA GLN A 46 -18.75 8.62 25.25
C GLN A 46 -18.45 7.36 24.42
N LEU A 47 -17.30 6.74 24.67
CA LEU A 47 -16.97 5.48 24.01
C LEU A 47 -17.69 4.33 24.71
N PRO A 48 -18.23 3.36 23.93
CA PRO A 48 -18.85 2.18 24.51
C PRO A 48 -17.80 1.33 25.25
N SER A 49 -18.23 0.68 26.31
CA SER A 49 -17.37 -0.26 27.05
C SER A 49 -17.01 -1.45 26.14
N MET A 50 -15.76 -1.89 26.17
CA MET A 50 -15.28 -3.06 25.42
C MET A 50 -15.69 -4.35 26.12
N ASN A 51 -16.96 -4.73 25.94
CA ASN A 51 -17.57 -5.92 26.52
C ASN A 51 -18.22 -6.80 25.43
N SER A 52 -18.88 -7.87 25.82
CA SER A 52 -19.55 -8.80 24.88
C SER A 52 -20.62 -8.11 24.02
N ASP A 53 -21.32 -7.09 24.57
CA ASP A 53 -22.31 -6.33 23.81
C ASP A 53 -21.65 -5.50 22.68
N PHE A 54 -20.48 -4.97 22.97
CA PHE A 54 -19.65 -4.29 21.95
C PHE A 54 -19.22 -5.29 20.86
N ALA A 55 -18.74 -6.48 21.25
CA ALA A 55 -18.33 -7.51 20.31
C ALA A 55 -19.49 -7.95 19.40
N LYS A 56 -20.72 -8.08 19.95
CA LYS A 56 -21.92 -8.39 19.19
C LYS A 56 -22.31 -7.29 18.21
N LYS A 57 -22.36 -6.04 18.67
CA LYS A 57 -22.80 -4.88 17.87
C LYS A 57 -21.83 -4.51 16.76
N VAL A 58 -20.53 -4.55 17.04
CA VAL A 58 -19.48 -4.08 16.13
C VAL A 58 -18.87 -5.22 15.34
N GLY A 59 -18.64 -6.36 16.01
CA GLY A 59 -17.95 -7.50 15.45
C GLY A 59 -18.84 -8.60 14.88
N GLY A 60 -20.10 -8.65 15.30
CA GLY A 60 -21.02 -9.74 14.96
C GLY A 60 -20.58 -11.09 15.55
N VAL A 61 -19.86 -11.07 16.69
CA VAL A 61 -19.35 -12.24 17.40
C VAL A 61 -19.76 -12.17 18.87
N ASP A 62 -19.84 -13.31 19.55
CA ASP A 62 -20.43 -13.37 20.90
C ASP A 62 -19.49 -12.92 22.00
N THR A 63 -18.16 -13.06 21.82
CA THR A 63 -17.17 -12.76 22.85
C THR A 63 -16.14 -11.72 22.38
N MET A 64 -15.53 -11.03 23.36
CA MET A 64 -14.41 -10.12 23.07
C MET A 64 -13.15 -10.87 22.59
N GLU A 65 -12.98 -12.13 22.98
CA GLU A 65 -11.89 -12.97 22.48
C GLU A 65 -12.05 -13.25 20.99
N GLU A 66 -13.23 -13.70 20.57
CA GLU A 66 -13.54 -13.88 19.14
C GLU A 66 -13.43 -12.58 18.36
N PHE A 67 -13.81 -11.45 18.96
CA PHE A 67 -13.68 -10.15 18.33
C PHE A 67 -12.20 -9.77 18.13
N ARG A 68 -11.36 -9.98 19.13
CA ARG A 68 -9.91 -9.76 19.03
C ARG A 68 -9.27 -10.68 17.98
N GLU A 69 -9.64 -11.95 17.98
CA GLU A 69 -9.19 -12.92 16.96
C GLU A 69 -9.60 -12.49 15.56
N LYS A 70 -10.86 -12.07 15.39
CA LYS A 70 -11.37 -11.53 14.12
C LYS A 70 -10.61 -10.30 13.64
N VAL A 71 -10.37 -9.35 14.56
CA VAL A 71 -9.59 -8.14 14.25
C VAL A 71 -8.12 -8.49 13.96
N ARG A 72 -7.52 -9.39 14.76
CA ARG A 72 -6.16 -9.90 14.52
C ARG A 72 -6.07 -10.53 13.13
N LYS A 73 -7.02 -11.40 12.77
CA LYS A 73 -7.09 -12.02 11.46
C LYS A 73 -7.27 -10.98 10.35
N GLN A 74 -8.14 -10.00 10.52
CA GLN A 74 -8.31 -8.90 9.57
C GLN A 74 -7.06 -8.02 9.42
N LEU A 75 -6.31 -7.80 10.50
CA LEU A 75 -5.03 -7.09 10.46
C LEU A 75 -3.93 -7.94 9.82
N TYR A 76 -3.96 -9.25 10.05
CA TYR A 76 -3.04 -10.22 9.44
C TYR A 76 -3.34 -10.46 7.94
N ASP A 77 -4.62 -10.62 7.59
CA ASP A 77 -5.11 -10.69 6.21
C ASP A 77 -5.08 -9.29 5.54
N GLY A 78 -5.05 -8.25 6.36
CA GLY A 78 -4.82 -6.87 5.93
C GLY A 78 -3.47 -6.76 5.26
N ARG A 79 -3.48 -6.33 3.99
CA ARG A 79 -2.39 -6.29 2.99
C ARG A 79 -0.99 -5.91 3.51
N GLY A 80 -0.85 -5.36 4.72
CA GLY A 80 0.42 -4.92 5.28
C GLY A 80 1.34 -6.05 5.71
N ALA A 81 0.89 -6.95 6.58
CA ALA A 81 1.74 -8.01 7.14
C ALA A 81 2.11 -9.07 6.09
N LEU A 82 1.13 -9.48 5.26
CA LEU A 82 1.39 -10.42 4.17
C LEU A 82 2.31 -9.84 3.10
N ASN A 83 2.14 -8.56 2.76
CA ASN A 83 3.04 -7.89 1.82
C ASN A 83 4.44 -7.76 2.40
N HIS A 84 4.57 -7.42 3.68
CA HIS A 84 5.87 -7.37 4.35
C HIS A 84 6.57 -8.73 4.38
N ALA A 85 5.83 -9.82 4.67
CA ALA A 85 6.36 -11.17 4.59
C ALA A 85 6.81 -11.53 3.16
N LYS A 86 6.01 -11.16 2.14
CA LYS A 86 6.37 -11.33 0.72
C LYS A 86 7.63 -10.57 0.35
N ASP A 87 7.79 -9.36 0.83
CA ASP A 87 8.98 -8.55 0.58
C ASP A 87 10.22 -9.10 1.28
N GLN A 88 10.08 -9.60 2.52
CA GLN A 88 11.18 -10.30 3.21
C GLN A 88 11.58 -11.60 2.50
N VAL A 89 10.62 -12.40 2.04
CA VAL A 89 10.90 -13.60 1.24
C VAL A 89 11.66 -13.25 -0.04
N ARG A 90 11.21 -12.22 -0.76
CA ARG A 90 11.90 -11.75 -1.97
C ARG A 90 13.32 -11.29 -1.69
N ALA A 91 13.53 -10.53 -0.60
CA ALA A 91 14.86 -10.08 -0.20
C ALA A 91 15.78 -11.26 0.11
N LYS A 92 15.34 -12.21 0.93
CA LYS A 92 16.11 -13.43 1.25
C LYS A 92 16.39 -14.30 0.02
N LEU A 93 15.41 -14.44 -0.88
CA LEU A 93 15.62 -15.17 -2.14
C LEU A 93 16.62 -14.46 -3.06
N ALA A 94 16.60 -13.12 -3.11
CA ALA A 94 17.58 -12.37 -3.88
C ALA A 94 19.00 -12.54 -3.34
N ASP A 95 19.15 -12.58 -2.02
CA ASP A 95 20.45 -12.75 -1.37
C ASP A 95 20.97 -14.20 -1.46
N ALA A 96 20.07 -15.19 -1.47
CA ALA A 96 20.42 -16.62 -1.54
C ALA A 96 20.61 -17.15 -2.98
N ALA A 97 20.03 -16.46 -3.97
CA ALA A 97 20.12 -16.89 -5.36
C ALA A 97 21.47 -16.54 -5.97
N GLU A 98 22.19 -17.56 -6.43
CA GLU A 98 23.47 -17.43 -7.13
C GLU A 98 23.25 -17.44 -8.64
N GLY A 99 24.23 -16.90 -9.37
CA GLY A 99 24.23 -16.88 -10.83
C GLY A 99 24.24 -15.49 -11.44
N GLU A 100 24.63 -15.43 -12.71
CA GLU A 100 24.67 -14.19 -13.47
C GLU A 100 23.26 -13.80 -13.94
N LEU A 101 22.93 -12.51 -13.78
CA LEU A 101 21.69 -11.96 -14.28
C LEU A 101 21.88 -11.39 -15.69
N PRO A 102 21.00 -11.71 -16.65
CA PRO A 102 21.02 -11.02 -17.94
C PRO A 102 20.76 -9.52 -17.74
N SER A 103 21.71 -8.69 -18.18
CA SER A 103 21.65 -7.23 -18.03
C SER A 103 20.37 -6.64 -18.62
N VAL A 104 19.86 -7.21 -19.70
CA VAL A 104 18.60 -6.81 -20.36
C VAL A 104 17.40 -6.94 -19.41
N LEU A 105 17.36 -7.97 -18.55
CA LEU A 105 16.26 -8.16 -17.59
C LEU A 105 16.35 -7.15 -16.45
N VAL A 106 17.57 -6.87 -15.98
CA VAL A 106 17.81 -5.87 -14.93
C VAL A 106 17.40 -4.49 -15.44
N GLU A 107 17.84 -4.12 -16.65
CA GLU A 107 17.51 -2.85 -17.26
C GLU A 107 16.00 -2.70 -17.50
N SER A 108 15.34 -3.75 -18.00
CA SER A 108 13.87 -3.76 -18.17
C SER A 108 13.14 -3.55 -16.83
N THR A 109 13.63 -4.16 -15.74
CA THR A 109 13.04 -3.99 -14.42
C THR A 109 13.28 -2.56 -13.90
N TYR A 110 14.48 -2.03 -14.07
CA TYR A 110 14.82 -0.64 -13.72
C TYR A 110 13.92 0.37 -14.43
N GLN A 111 13.73 0.22 -15.75
CA GLN A 111 12.86 1.10 -16.53
C GLN A 111 11.40 1.04 -16.03
N GLN A 112 10.91 -0.15 -15.71
CA GLN A 112 9.57 -0.32 -15.16
C GLN A 112 9.42 0.36 -13.79
N GLU A 113 10.39 0.21 -12.90
CA GLU A 113 10.38 0.83 -11.59
C GLU A 113 10.47 2.36 -11.70
N MET A 114 11.31 2.88 -12.60
CA MET A 114 11.39 4.31 -12.87
C MET A 114 10.07 4.87 -13.39
N GLN A 115 9.39 4.18 -14.30
CA GLN A 115 8.06 4.57 -14.76
C GLN A 115 7.04 4.59 -13.63
N ASN A 116 7.06 3.59 -12.75
CA ASN A 116 6.16 3.54 -11.60
C ASN A 116 6.38 4.74 -10.66
N VAL A 117 7.64 5.08 -10.38
CA VAL A 117 8.00 6.27 -9.59
C VAL A 117 7.47 7.54 -10.26
N GLN A 118 7.68 7.69 -11.56
CA GLN A 118 7.20 8.86 -12.30
C GLN A 118 5.67 8.98 -12.26
N GLN A 119 4.94 7.87 -12.45
CA GLN A 119 3.48 7.86 -12.36
C GLN A 119 2.98 8.23 -10.97
N GLN A 120 3.63 7.71 -9.93
CA GLN A 120 3.28 8.02 -8.55
C GLN A 120 3.50 9.51 -8.22
N LEU A 121 4.60 10.08 -8.69
CA LEU A 121 4.88 11.51 -8.53
C LEU A 121 3.89 12.37 -9.31
N GLN A 122 3.50 11.97 -10.52
CA GLN A 122 2.47 12.66 -11.29
C GLN A 122 1.12 12.70 -10.57
N MET A 123 0.70 11.58 -9.95
CA MET A 123 -0.53 11.57 -9.15
C MET A 123 -0.47 12.54 -7.97
N GLN A 124 0.71 12.76 -7.40
CA GLN A 124 0.96 13.72 -6.34
C GLN A 124 1.26 15.15 -6.85
N ARG A 125 1.19 15.37 -8.17
CA ARG A 125 1.55 16.62 -8.85
C ARG A 125 2.97 17.11 -8.50
N MET A 126 3.88 16.17 -8.32
CA MET A 126 5.29 16.41 -8.03
C MET A 126 6.18 16.04 -9.21
N THR A 127 7.31 16.76 -9.35
CA THR A 127 8.39 16.38 -10.28
C THR A 127 9.42 15.55 -9.54
N LEU A 128 10.21 14.75 -10.28
CA LEU A 128 11.32 13.99 -9.69
C LEU A 128 12.32 14.90 -8.98
N ASN A 129 12.65 16.04 -9.57
CA ASN A 129 13.60 16.99 -8.96
C ASN A 129 13.06 17.57 -7.63
N SER A 130 11.76 17.90 -7.58
CA SER A 130 11.12 18.39 -6.35
C SER A 130 11.11 17.33 -5.27
N TYR A 131 10.83 16.08 -5.65
CA TYR A 131 10.89 14.93 -4.73
C TYR A 131 12.29 14.71 -4.18
N LEU A 132 13.32 14.66 -5.05
CA LEU A 132 14.71 14.48 -4.64
C LEU A 132 15.20 15.59 -3.71
N SER A 133 14.81 16.84 -3.97
CA SER A 133 15.12 17.97 -3.08
C SER A 133 14.48 17.81 -1.69
N GLN A 134 13.26 17.26 -1.62
CA GLN A 134 12.54 17.05 -0.37
C GLN A 134 13.16 15.93 0.48
N ILE A 135 13.68 14.88 -0.15
CA ILE A 135 14.36 13.77 0.55
C ILE A 135 15.87 13.97 0.70
N HIS A 136 16.39 15.13 0.27
CA HIS A 136 17.83 15.48 0.32
C HIS A 136 18.72 14.47 -0.40
N GLU A 137 18.26 13.93 -1.53
CA GLU A 137 19.04 13.01 -2.36
C GLU A 137 19.43 13.61 -3.71
N THR A 138 20.60 13.16 -4.23
CA THR A 138 21.01 13.47 -5.61
C THR A 138 20.38 12.51 -6.59
N ARG A 139 20.23 12.94 -7.86
CA ARG A 139 19.69 12.10 -8.92
C ARG A 139 20.54 10.83 -9.13
N GLU A 140 21.88 10.97 -9.06
CA GLU A 140 22.82 9.86 -9.21
C GLU A 140 22.65 8.82 -8.09
N SER A 141 22.56 9.27 -6.82
CA SER A 141 22.31 8.38 -5.68
C SER A 141 20.99 7.64 -5.83
N PHE A 142 19.93 8.36 -6.21
CA PHE A 142 18.61 7.79 -6.39
C PHE A 142 18.59 6.74 -7.52
N THR A 143 19.17 7.06 -8.69
CA THR A 143 19.21 6.11 -9.81
C THR A 143 20.04 4.88 -9.50
N ALA A 144 21.18 5.04 -8.79
CA ALA A 144 22.00 3.92 -8.35
C ALA A 144 21.24 3.00 -7.37
N LYS A 145 20.51 3.56 -6.41
CA LYS A 145 19.66 2.79 -5.48
C LYS A 145 18.53 2.05 -6.22
N LEU A 146 17.90 2.71 -7.16
CA LEU A 146 16.83 2.12 -7.96
C LEU A 146 17.36 0.97 -8.82
N HIS A 147 18.54 1.14 -9.43
CA HIS A 147 19.17 0.08 -10.22
C HIS A 147 19.57 -1.13 -9.36
N ALA A 148 20.16 -0.89 -8.19
CA ALA A 148 20.46 -1.96 -7.23
C ALA A 148 19.20 -2.69 -6.75
N GLY A 149 18.09 -1.96 -6.53
CA GLY A 149 16.78 -2.53 -6.25
C GLY A 149 16.25 -3.39 -7.39
N ALA A 150 16.34 -2.90 -8.62
CA ALA A 150 15.93 -3.63 -9.83
C ALA A 150 16.73 -4.93 -10.02
N GLU A 151 18.04 -4.92 -9.71
CA GLU A 151 18.86 -6.13 -9.75
C GLU A 151 18.37 -7.17 -8.73
N LYS A 152 18.16 -6.78 -7.46
CA LYS A 152 17.62 -7.65 -6.42
C LYS A 152 16.24 -8.20 -6.78
N ASN A 153 15.36 -7.36 -7.30
CA ASN A 153 14.01 -7.77 -7.71
C ASN A 153 14.05 -8.75 -8.90
N THR A 154 14.95 -8.52 -9.85
CA THR A 154 15.15 -9.44 -10.99
C THR A 154 15.66 -10.79 -10.50
N ARG A 155 16.64 -10.81 -9.59
CA ARG A 155 17.20 -12.02 -8.99
C ARG A 155 16.12 -12.82 -8.24
N ALA A 156 15.34 -12.18 -7.38
CA ALA A 156 14.24 -12.82 -6.68
C ALA A 156 13.18 -13.40 -7.62
N ARG A 157 12.83 -12.66 -8.69
CA ARG A 157 11.86 -13.14 -9.69
C ARG A 157 12.37 -14.36 -10.45
N MET A 158 13.65 -14.41 -10.80
CA MET A 158 14.26 -15.58 -11.44
C MET A 158 14.28 -16.78 -10.51
N ALA A 159 14.64 -16.59 -9.22
CA ALA A 159 14.58 -17.65 -8.23
C ALA A 159 13.16 -18.22 -8.05
N LEU A 160 12.15 -17.34 -7.96
CA LEU A 160 10.75 -17.75 -7.88
C LEU A 160 10.28 -18.52 -9.14
N LEU A 161 10.70 -18.12 -10.32
CA LEU A 161 10.39 -18.84 -11.56
C LEU A 161 11.03 -20.24 -11.56
N GLN A 162 12.26 -20.36 -11.07
CA GLN A 162 12.92 -21.65 -10.93
C GLN A 162 12.18 -22.57 -9.96
N ILE A 163 11.78 -22.03 -8.80
CA ILE A 163 10.94 -22.76 -7.82
C ILE A 163 9.62 -23.19 -8.47
N ALA A 164 8.95 -22.27 -9.21
CA ALA A 164 7.70 -22.59 -9.87
C ALA A 164 7.83 -23.75 -10.86
N GLN A 165 8.96 -23.86 -11.56
CA GLN A 165 9.24 -24.97 -12.48
C GLN A 165 9.52 -26.27 -11.72
N GLN A 166 10.33 -26.23 -10.68
CA GLN A 166 10.71 -27.41 -9.89
C GLN A 166 9.52 -28.01 -9.14
N GLU A 167 8.65 -27.16 -8.61
CA GLU A 167 7.50 -27.56 -7.78
C GLU A 167 6.20 -27.70 -8.61
N ASN A 168 6.28 -27.65 -9.95
CA ASN A 168 5.12 -27.76 -10.86
C ASN A 168 4.00 -26.74 -10.58
N LEU A 169 4.37 -25.50 -10.23
CA LEU A 169 3.44 -24.42 -9.90
C LEU A 169 3.08 -23.54 -11.12
N VAL A 170 3.66 -23.86 -12.29
CA VAL A 170 3.37 -23.13 -13.53
C VAL A 170 1.92 -23.39 -13.93
N PRO A 171 1.09 -22.34 -14.13
CA PRO A 171 -0.32 -22.53 -14.48
C PRO A 171 -0.50 -23.18 -15.84
N THR A 172 -1.50 -24.04 -15.96
CA THR A 172 -1.91 -24.64 -17.23
C THR A 172 -2.64 -23.64 -18.11
N ASP A 173 -2.83 -23.96 -19.40
CA ASP A 173 -3.59 -23.09 -20.32
C ASP A 173 -5.06 -22.97 -19.88
N GLU A 174 -5.65 -24.06 -19.38
CA GLU A 174 -7.01 -24.08 -18.86
C GLU A 174 -7.19 -23.16 -17.62
N GLU A 175 -6.20 -23.14 -16.73
CA GLU A 175 -6.21 -22.24 -15.56
C GLU A 175 -6.12 -20.76 -15.99
N ILE A 176 -5.31 -20.46 -17.00
CA ILE A 176 -5.20 -19.12 -17.58
C ILE A 176 -6.52 -18.71 -18.23
N ASP A 177 -7.17 -19.61 -18.95
CA ASP A 177 -8.47 -19.33 -19.58
C ASP A 177 -9.55 -19.04 -18.53
N LYS A 178 -9.57 -19.77 -17.39
CA LYS A 178 -10.43 -19.47 -16.26
C LYS A 178 -10.16 -18.08 -15.66
N MET A 179 -8.90 -17.73 -15.47
CA MET A 179 -8.53 -16.38 -14.96
C MET A 179 -8.98 -15.26 -15.91
N ILE A 180 -8.90 -15.48 -17.21
CA ILE A 180 -9.38 -14.53 -18.21
C ILE A 180 -10.89 -14.41 -18.15
N ALA A 181 -11.63 -15.53 -18.02
CA ALA A 181 -13.08 -15.55 -17.91
C ALA A 181 -13.56 -14.81 -16.64
N GLU A 182 -12.98 -15.09 -15.48
CA GLU A 182 -13.26 -14.39 -14.22
C GLU A 182 -12.99 -12.88 -14.32
N ARG A 183 -11.90 -12.51 -15.01
CA ARG A 183 -11.58 -11.10 -15.26
C ARG A 183 -12.59 -10.44 -16.18
N ALA A 184 -13.07 -11.15 -17.19
CA ALA A 184 -14.11 -10.68 -18.13
C ALA A 184 -15.41 -10.39 -17.39
N GLU A 185 -15.89 -11.30 -16.56
CA GLU A 185 -17.08 -11.12 -15.72
C GLU A 185 -16.95 -9.90 -14.79
N ARG A 186 -15.82 -9.79 -14.08
CA ARG A 186 -15.57 -8.68 -13.15
C ARG A 186 -15.52 -7.33 -13.84
N THR A 187 -15.00 -7.27 -15.07
CA THR A 187 -14.87 -6.02 -15.83
C THR A 187 -16.02 -5.75 -16.79
N LYS A 188 -17.01 -6.66 -16.84
CA LYS A 188 -18.15 -6.60 -17.77
C LYS A 188 -17.73 -6.46 -19.24
N LYS A 189 -16.67 -7.19 -19.62
CA LYS A 189 -16.14 -7.27 -20.97
C LYS A 189 -16.24 -8.68 -21.50
N THR A 190 -16.08 -8.86 -22.82
CA THR A 190 -16.05 -10.20 -23.41
C THR A 190 -14.70 -10.87 -23.14
N VAL A 191 -14.70 -12.21 -23.15
CA VAL A 191 -13.47 -13.01 -22.96
C VAL A 191 -12.46 -12.71 -24.07
N GLU A 192 -12.94 -12.54 -25.30
CA GLU A 192 -12.16 -12.20 -26.49
C GLU A 192 -11.44 -10.87 -26.33
N GLU A 193 -12.15 -9.83 -25.89
CA GLU A 193 -11.55 -8.50 -25.64
C GLU A 193 -10.45 -8.51 -24.57
N ILE A 194 -10.64 -9.32 -23.52
CA ILE A 194 -9.63 -9.46 -22.48
C ILE A 194 -8.44 -10.25 -23.00
N ARG A 195 -8.68 -11.32 -23.77
CA ARG A 195 -7.63 -12.18 -24.32
C ARG A 195 -6.73 -11.45 -25.31
N GLU A 196 -7.31 -10.67 -26.21
CA GLU A 196 -6.56 -9.85 -27.19
C GLU A 196 -5.64 -8.82 -26.52
N LYS A 197 -6.09 -8.24 -25.40
CA LYS A 197 -5.34 -7.22 -24.64
C LYS A 197 -4.37 -7.80 -23.64
N THR A 198 -4.38 -9.12 -23.43
CA THR A 198 -3.57 -9.78 -22.41
C THR A 198 -2.40 -10.52 -23.06
N ASN A 199 -1.18 -10.19 -22.62
CA ASN A 199 0.00 -10.98 -22.96
C ASN A 199 -0.02 -12.29 -22.16
N ILE A 200 -0.49 -13.38 -22.77
CA ILE A 200 -0.65 -14.69 -22.11
C ILE A 200 0.66 -15.21 -21.52
N PRO A 201 1.82 -15.20 -22.24
CA PRO A 201 3.09 -15.61 -21.66
C PRO A 201 3.51 -14.79 -20.43
N ALA A 202 3.22 -13.48 -20.43
CA ALA A 202 3.51 -12.64 -19.27
C ALA A 202 2.57 -12.94 -18.10
N LEU A 203 1.29 -13.19 -18.36
CA LEU A 203 0.31 -13.59 -17.34
C LEU A 203 0.70 -14.93 -16.71
N LYS A 204 1.08 -15.95 -17.49
CA LYS A 204 1.58 -17.23 -17.00
C LYS A 204 2.77 -17.07 -16.06
N ARG A 205 3.76 -16.27 -16.48
CA ARG A 205 4.94 -16.00 -15.64
C ARG A 205 4.58 -15.27 -14.35
N ALA A 206 3.72 -14.28 -14.41
CA ALA A 206 3.29 -13.54 -13.24
C ALA A 206 2.57 -14.44 -12.23
N GLU A 207 1.69 -15.30 -12.73
CA GLU A 207 0.95 -16.25 -11.89
C GLU A 207 1.86 -17.31 -11.30
N ALA A 208 2.82 -17.85 -12.06
CA ALA A 208 3.83 -18.78 -11.58
C ALA A 208 4.66 -18.18 -10.44
N ILE A 209 5.11 -16.93 -10.59
CA ILE A 209 5.85 -16.20 -9.54
C ILE A 209 4.98 -16.01 -8.29
N ARG A 210 3.70 -15.69 -8.46
CA ARG A 210 2.76 -15.52 -7.34
C ARG A 210 2.60 -16.83 -6.57
N ARG A 211 2.33 -17.95 -7.28
CA ARG A 211 2.18 -19.28 -6.68
C ARG A 211 3.46 -19.73 -5.97
N ALA A 212 4.62 -19.50 -6.57
CA ALA A 212 5.89 -19.81 -5.94
C ALA A 212 6.13 -18.97 -4.67
N ALA A 213 5.80 -17.69 -4.70
CA ALA A 213 5.91 -16.83 -3.51
C ALA A 213 4.98 -17.29 -2.38
N ASP A 214 3.73 -17.61 -2.69
CA ASP A 214 2.78 -18.15 -1.72
C ASP A 214 3.26 -19.50 -1.17
N TRP A 215 3.78 -20.40 -2.03
CA TRP A 215 4.35 -21.70 -1.65
C TRP A 215 5.55 -21.56 -0.70
N VAL A 216 6.45 -20.59 -0.94
CA VAL A 216 7.59 -20.34 -0.06
C VAL A 216 7.13 -19.79 1.29
N ILE A 217 6.15 -18.90 1.30
CA ILE A 217 5.60 -18.29 2.54
C ILE A 217 4.96 -19.37 3.41
N GLU A 218 4.14 -20.26 2.84
CA GLU A 218 3.49 -21.35 3.57
C GLU A 218 4.49 -22.29 4.25
N ARG A 219 5.71 -22.42 3.70
CA ARG A 219 6.79 -23.27 4.23
C ARG A 219 7.83 -22.49 5.03
N SER A 220 7.68 -21.20 5.15
CA SER A 220 8.58 -20.33 5.92
C SER A 220 8.09 -20.18 7.35
N THR A 221 9.01 -20.23 8.31
CA THR A 221 8.69 -19.82 9.67
C THR A 221 8.70 -18.30 9.74
N ILE A 222 7.55 -17.69 9.98
CA ILE A 222 7.42 -16.24 10.17
C ILE A 222 7.61 -15.97 11.66
N GLU A 223 8.74 -15.35 12.02
CA GLU A 223 8.96 -14.84 13.37
C GLU A 223 8.31 -13.46 13.51
N GLU A 224 7.34 -13.36 14.42
CA GLU A 224 6.77 -12.07 14.82
C GLU A 224 7.81 -11.32 15.68
N LYS A 225 8.22 -10.15 15.23
CA LYS A 225 9.02 -9.21 16.03
C LYS A 225 8.17 -8.09 16.57
#